data_11ead84b8c98fd0b7d1380c0cb0c77c4
#
_entry.id   11ead84b8c98fd0b7d1380c0cb0c77c4
#
_cell.length_a   1.000
_cell.length_b   1.000
_cell.length_c   1.000
_cell.angle_alpha   90.00
_cell.angle_beta   90.00
_cell.angle_gamma   90.00
#
_symmetry.space_group_name_H-M   'P 1'
#
loop_
_entity.id
_entity.type
_entity.pdbx_description
1 polymer ?
#
loop_
_entity_poly.entity_id
_entity_poly.type
_entity_poly.pdbx_seq_one_letter_code
_entity_poly.pdbx_strand_id
1 'polypeptide(L)'
;MSNFIKYPKIENSYQDKHIFKSFKFEPNLYHTNWVVEHKLDGSNLQIIIDENGHRFASRNQLIGNTFQGVNLTDLIEKSGLLSKLKELFEGFHMTSLNVYGELYGSRIQKRIQYGPVNYKIIDIAVDGSMMSPEQRDLLIPDEYNIEHFLITDTLEKALEFDINTSSALIENDDLIEGVVIKPFSIASNFALKKKAEKFSENKPKSKKINKEYSIEVNELKNTFESLLNENRLLSVFSQNGEIDQASDIGKYIKLVLDDAKGDFDHNPSNFEQDENRYIFSGTGKIIVPLLHKYL
;
A
#
# COMPACT_ATOMS: atom_id res chain seq x y z
N MET A 1 -27.04 -12.37 2.28
CA MET A 1 -25.96 -11.86 1.40
C MET A 1 -24.65 -11.95 2.16
N SER A 2 -23.49 -12.07 1.48
CA SER A 2 -22.21 -12.14 2.19
C SER A 2 -21.87 -10.76 2.77
N ASN A 3 -21.66 -10.66 4.10
CA ASN A 3 -21.21 -9.44 4.78
C ASN A 3 -19.68 -9.26 4.68
N PHE A 4 -19.04 -9.91 3.69
CA PHE A 4 -17.62 -9.74 3.44
C PHE A 4 -17.31 -8.35 2.89
N ILE A 5 -16.51 -7.60 3.63
CA ILE A 5 -16.03 -6.28 3.25
C ILE A 5 -14.52 -6.36 3.12
N LYS A 6 -14.03 -6.04 1.92
CA LYS A 6 -12.59 -6.08 1.65
C LYS A 6 -11.86 -5.03 2.48
N TYR A 7 -10.75 -5.44 3.15
CA TYR A 7 -9.91 -4.49 3.88
C TYR A 7 -9.33 -3.41 2.96
N PRO A 8 -9.36 -2.15 3.35
CA PRO A 8 -8.85 -1.04 2.56
C PRO A 8 -7.37 -1.21 2.17
N LYS A 9 -6.98 -0.58 1.09
CA LYS A 9 -5.57 -0.56 0.66
C LYS A 9 -4.78 0.41 1.53
N ILE A 10 -3.66 -0.07 2.07
CA ILE A 10 -2.69 0.77 2.80
C ILE A 10 -1.67 1.30 1.79
N GLU A 11 -1.53 2.62 1.70
CA GLU A 11 -0.60 3.28 0.79
C GLU A 11 0.80 3.44 1.41
N ASN A 12 1.81 3.67 0.57
CA ASN A 12 3.16 3.88 1.08
C ASN A 12 3.33 5.33 1.58
N SER A 13 4.05 5.51 2.69
CA SER A 13 4.28 6.81 3.33
C SER A 13 5.03 7.84 2.47
N TYR A 14 5.73 7.42 1.43
CA TYR A 14 6.44 8.29 0.48
C TYR A 14 5.55 8.77 -0.70
N GLN A 15 4.25 8.49 -0.68
CA GLN A 15 3.33 8.88 -1.74
C GLN A 15 2.64 10.22 -1.44
N ASP A 16 3.38 11.32 -1.52
CA ASP A 16 2.90 12.68 -1.21
C ASP A 16 1.58 13.03 -1.92
N LYS A 17 1.42 12.62 -3.17
CA LYS A 17 0.17 12.87 -3.92
C LYS A 17 -1.04 12.20 -3.28
N HIS A 18 -0.86 11.00 -2.71
CA HIS A 18 -1.94 10.30 -2.02
C HIS A 18 -2.30 11.02 -0.72
N ILE A 19 -1.30 11.40 0.07
CA ILE A 19 -1.47 12.16 1.31
C ILE A 19 -2.23 13.45 1.02
N PHE A 20 -1.75 14.26 0.08
CA PHE A 20 -2.39 15.52 -0.29
C PHE A 20 -3.84 15.33 -0.75
N LYS A 21 -4.10 14.31 -1.58
CA LYS A 21 -5.45 13.98 -2.04
C LYS A 21 -6.37 13.63 -0.87
N SER A 22 -5.93 12.78 0.05
CA SER A 22 -6.71 12.34 1.20
C SER A 22 -7.09 13.50 2.11
N PHE A 23 -6.14 14.37 2.44
CA PHE A 23 -6.40 15.57 3.26
C PHE A 23 -7.37 16.55 2.58
N LYS A 24 -7.37 16.62 1.25
CA LYS A 24 -8.33 17.42 0.50
C LYS A 24 -9.76 16.88 0.61
N PHE A 25 -9.94 15.56 0.61
CA PHE A 25 -11.26 14.92 0.66
C PHE A 25 -11.75 14.64 2.07
N GLU A 26 -10.84 14.51 3.04
CA GLU A 26 -11.11 14.28 4.46
C GLU A 26 -10.45 15.38 5.31
N PRO A 27 -10.98 16.61 5.36
CA PRO A 27 -10.36 17.72 6.09
C PRO A 27 -10.17 17.46 7.58
N ASN A 28 -10.95 16.57 8.19
CA ASN A 28 -10.82 16.18 9.59
C ASN A 28 -9.45 15.54 9.91
N LEU A 29 -8.73 15.04 8.89
CA LEU A 29 -7.35 14.55 9.04
C LEU A 29 -6.37 15.61 9.55
N TYR A 30 -6.67 16.91 9.38
CA TYR A 30 -5.87 18.02 9.96
C TYR A 30 -6.01 18.16 11.47
N HIS A 31 -7.06 17.59 12.06
CA HIS A 31 -7.47 17.85 13.45
C HIS A 31 -7.58 16.56 14.28
N THR A 32 -6.93 15.50 13.86
CA THR A 32 -6.91 14.22 14.58
C THR A 32 -5.53 13.92 15.16
N ASN A 33 -5.50 13.13 16.24
CA ASN A 33 -4.27 12.47 16.65
C ASN A 33 -3.95 11.33 15.68
N TRP A 34 -2.69 10.94 15.65
CA TRP A 34 -2.15 9.89 14.79
C TRP A 34 -1.58 8.76 15.63
N VAL A 35 -1.81 7.53 15.22
CA VAL A 35 -1.22 6.35 15.83
C VAL A 35 -0.22 5.70 14.89
N VAL A 36 0.90 5.25 15.44
CA VAL A 36 1.92 4.44 14.79
C VAL A 36 1.81 3.02 15.33
N GLU A 37 1.30 2.11 14.52
CA GLU A 37 1.06 0.72 14.86
C GLU A 37 2.14 -0.19 14.28
N HIS A 38 2.40 -1.31 14.97
CA HIS A 38 3.29 -2.35 14.48
C HIS A 38 2.77 -2.94 13.16
N LYS A 39 3.59 -2.91 12.13
CA LYS A 39 3.29 -3.65 10.91
C LYS A 39 3.83 -5.06 11.01
N LEU A 40 2.98 -6.01 11.39
CA LEU A 40 3.34 -7.42 11.44
C LEU A 40 3.64 -7.98 10.04
N ASP A 41 4.64 -8.83 9.96
CA ASP A 41 4.93 -9.63 8.77
C ASP A 41 4.16 -10.95 8.83
N GLY A 42 2.95 -10.92 8.30
CA GLY A 42 2.01 -12.04 8.38
C GLY A 42 1.10 -12.15 7.16
N SER A 43 -0.09 -12.61 7.41
CA SER A 43 -1.15 -12.75 6.40
C SER A 43 -2.45 -12.16 6.92
N ASN A 44 -3.05 -11.28 6.13
CA ASN A 44 -4.33 -10.67 6.48
C ASN A 44 -5.40 -11.76 6.64
N LEU A 45 -6.03 -11.76 7.80
CA LEU A 45 -7.14 -12.63 8.17
C LEU A 45 -8.28 -11.77 8.73
N GLN A 46 -9.47 -11.98 8.19
CA GLN A 46 -10.69 -11.35 8.67
C GLN A 46 -11.57 -12.37 9.39
N ILE A 47 -12.14 -11.98 10.53
CA ILE A 47 -13.21 -12.70 11.22
C ILE A 47 -14.48 -11.90 10.98
N ILE A 48 -15.52 -12.56 10.48
CA ILE A 48 -16.83 -11.97 10.20
C ILE A 48 -17.83 -12.63 11.13
N ILE A 49 -18.58 -11.84 11.90
CA ILE A 49 -19.67 -12.32 12.74
C ILE A 49 -20.97 -11.64 12.30
N ASP A 50 -21.99 -12.43 12.06
CA ASP A 50 -23.35 -11.98 11.74
C ASP A 50 -24.39 -12.98 12.26
N GLU A 51 -25.64 -12.83 11.89
CA GLU A 51 -26.75 -13.71 12.29
C GLU A 51 -26.53 -15.19 11.93
N ASN A 52 -25.67 -15.49 10.96
CA ASN A 52 -25.35 -16.85 10.52
C ASN A 52 -24.13 -17.45 11.27
N GLY A 53 -23.63 -16.78 12.31
CA GLY A 53 -22.46 -17.18 13.09
C GLY A 53 -21.19 -16.51 12.64
N HIS A 54 -20.04 -17.20 12.79
CA HIS A 54 -18.74 -16.65 12.39
C HIS A 54 -18.17 -17.33 11.13
N ARG A 55 -17.40 -16.57 10.38
CA ARG A 55 -16.72 -17.00 9.14
C ARG A 55 -15.36 -16.32 9.04
N PHE A 56 -14.49 -16.89 8.23
CA PHE A 56 -13.17 -16.34 7.97
C PHE A 56 -13.05 -15.87 6.52
N ALA A 57 -12.23 -14.84 6.32
CA ALA A 57 -11.85 -14.38 5.00
C ALA A 57 -10.35 -14.02 4.97
N SER A 58 -9.73 -14.23 3.83
CA SER A 58 -8.46 -13.60 3.49
C SER A 58 -8.73 -12.16 2.99
N ARG A 59 -7.69 -11.46 2.61
CA ARG A 59 -7.83 -10.10 2.06
C ARG A 59 -8.84 -9.99 0.91
N ASN A 60 -9.01 -11.03 0.11
CA ASN A 60 -9.73 -10.96 -1.17
C ASN A 60 -10.98 -11.83 -1.24
N GLN A 61 -11.14 -12.82 -0.34
CA GLN A 61 -12.22 -13.80 -0.44
C GLN A 61 -12.49 -14.51 0.88
N LEU A 62 -13.70 -15.05 1.02
CA LEU A 62 -14.02 -15.98 2.09
C LEU A 62 -13.14 -17.23 1.99
N ILE A 63 -12.76 -17.78 3.15
CA ILE A 63 -11.96 -18.99 3.27
C ILE A 63 -12.61 -19.96 4.27
N GLY A 64 -12.19 -21.23 4.24
CA GLY A 64 -12.61 -22.21 5.23
C GLY A 64 -11.88 -22.06 6.57
N ASN A 65 -12.12 -23.03 7.47
CA ASN A 65 -11.52 -23.05 8.81
C ASN A 65 -10.01 -23.33 8.81
N THR A 66 -9.42 -23.67 7.68
CA THR A 66 -7.98 -23.90 7.57
C THR A 66 -7.36 -22.91 6.60
N PHE A 67 -6.34 -22.20 7.05
CA PHE A 67 -5.59 -21.25 6.24
C PHE A 67 -4.08 -21.40 6.52
N GLN A 68 -3.28 -21.59 5.48
CA GLN A 68 -1.83 -21.82 5.57
C GLN A 68 -1.44 -22.93 6.59
N GLY A 69 -2.26 -23.99 6.66
CA GLY A 69 -2.04 -25.12 7.57
C GLY A 69 -2.42 -24.87 9.03
N VAL A 70 -3.07 -23.73 9.33
CA VAL A 70 -3.57 -23.37 10.66
C VAL A 70 -5.06 -23.62 10.73
N ASN A 71 -5.53 -24.33 11.78
CA ASN A 71 -6.95 -24.37 12.11
C ASN A 71 -7.34 -23.07 12.80
N LEU A 72 -8.06 -22.22 12.07
CA LEU A 72 -8.41 -20.87 12.51
C LEU A 72 -9.40 -20.88 13.67
N THR A 73 -10.41 -21.73 13.64
CA THR A 73 -11.39 -21.86 14.73
C THR A 73 -10.69 -22.22 16.02
N ASP A 74 -9.85 -23.26 16.02
CA ASP A 74 -9.11 -23.67 17.21
C ASP A 74 -8.20 -22.54 17.75
N LEU A 75 -7.52 -21.81 16.86
CA LEU A 75 -6.63 -20.73 17.26
C LEU A 75 -7.41 -19.62 17.97
N ILE A 76 -8.51 -19.17 17.38
CA ILE A 76 -9.29 -18.01 17.86
C ILE A 76 -10.13 -18.40 19.09
N GLU A 77 -10.63 -19.64 19.17
CA GLU A 77 -11.35 -20.14 20.36
C GLU A 77 -10.41 -20.32 21.55
N LYS A 78 -9.26 -20.96 21.37
CA LYS A 78 -8.27 -21.17 22.44
C LYS A 78 -7.71 -19.88 23.01
N SER A 79 -7.62 -18.83 22.21
CA SER A 79 -7.22 -17.50 22.70
C SER A 79 -8.32 -16.79 23.49
N GLY A 80 -9.56 -17.25 23.47
CA GLY A 80 -10.72 -16.57 24.07
C GLY A 80 -11.30 -15.44 23.20
N LEU A 81 -10.64 -15.08 22.12
CA LEU A 81 -11.06 -13.96 21.27
C LEU A 81 -12.44 -14.15 20.68
N LEU A 82 -12.78 -15.36 20.20
CA LEU A 82 -14.08 -15.60 19.57
C LEU A 82 -15.25 -15.35 20.55
N SER A 83 -15.11 -15.78 21.81
CA SER A 83 -16.10 -15.52 22.86
C SER A 83 -16.28 -14.02 23.08
N LYS A 84 -15.16 -13.29 23.18
CA LYS A 84 -15.17 -11.84 23.37
C LYS A 84 -15.85 -11.09 22.22
N LEU A 85 -15.58 -11.48 20.97
CA LEU A 85 -16.20 -10.87 19.80
C LEU A 85 -17.70 -11.17 19.72
N LYS A 86 -18.14 -12.37 20.13
CA LYS A 86 -19.58 -12.71 20.20
C LYS A 86 -20.29 -11.91 21.28
N GLU A 87 -19.69 -11.75 22.46
CA GLU A 87 -20.23 -10.88 23.52
C GLU A 87 -20.42 -9.44 23.04
N LEU A 88 -19.45 -8.89 22.30
CA LEU A 88 -19.57 -7.55 21.71
C LEU A 88 -20.69 -7.49 20.67
N PHE A 89 -20.74 -8.46 19.77
CA PHE A 89 -21.75 -8.52 18.71
C PHE A 89 -23.18 -8.54 19.30
N GLU A 90 -23.42 -9.38 20.30
CA GLU A 90 -24.71 -9.52 20.97
C GLU A 90 -25.03 -8.31 21.86
N GLY A 91 -24.06 -7.84 22.65
CA GLY A 91 -24.22 -6.76 23.61
C GLY A 91 -24.57 -5.40 22.98
N PHE A 92 -24.06 -5.14 21.79
CA PHE A 92 -24.34 -3.91 21.04
C PHE A 92 -25.40 -4.09 19.95
N HIS A 93 -26.05 -5.24 19.86
CA HIS A 93 -27.10 -5.54 18.86
C HIS A 93 -26.66 -5.25 17.41
N MET A 94 -25.40 -5.59 17.10
CA MET A 94 -24.85 -5.40 15.76
C MET A 94 -25.51 -6.32 14.74
N THR A 95 -25.59 -5.88 13.50
CA THR A 95 -26.05 -6.74 12.37
C THR A 95 -24.86 -7.43 11.70
N SER A 96 -23.67 -6.83 11.76
CA SER A 96 -22.41 -7.42 11.32
C SER A 96 -21.22 -6.85 12.06
N LEU A 97 -20.26 -7.71 12.37
CA LEU A 97 -18.96 -7.34 12.92
C LEU A 97 -17.87 -7.93 12.03
N ASN A 98 -17.06 -7.06 11.41
CA ASN A 98 -15.91 -7.44 10.61
C ASN A 98 -14.64 -7.07 11.36
N VAL A 99 -13.86 -8.05 11.75
CA VAL A 99 -12.60 -7.88 12.51
C VAL A 99 -11.45 -8.19 11.58
N TYR A 100 -10.69 -7.18 11.23
CA TYR A 100 -9.49 -7.30 10.40
C TYR A 100 -8.26 -7.47 11.27
N GLY A 101 -7.42 -8.42 10.92
CA GLY A 101 -6.19 -8.64 11.67
C GLY A 101 -5.11 -9.29 10.83
N GLU A 102 -4.00 -9.56 11.49
CA GLU A 102 -2.85 -10.23 10.91
C GLU A 102 -2.62 -11.56 11.62
N LEU A 103 -2.66 -12.64 10.86
CA LEU A 103 -2.20 -13.97 11.27
C LEU A 103 -0.68 -14.00 11.08
N TYR A 104 0.09 -14.26 12.14
CA TYR A 104 1.55 -14.20 12.11
C TYR A 104 2.19 -15.35 12.90
N GLY A 105 3.48 -15.52 12.80
CA GLY A 105 4.24 -16.53 13.53
C GLY A 105 4.94 -17.54 12.62
N SER A 106 5.59 -18.53 13.22
CA SER A 106 6.61 -19.40 12.61
C SER A 106 6.20 -20.17 11.36
N ARG A 107 4.89 -20.39 11.14
CA ARG A 107 4.37 -21.11 9.95
C ARG A 107 3.87 -20.18 8.84
N ILE A 108 3.62 -18.90 9.17
CA ILE A 108 2.97 -17.95 8.27
C ILE A 108 4.01 -17.22 7.43
N GLN A 109 4.96 -16.55 8.08
CA GLN A 109 6.11 -15.90 7.45
C GLN A 109 7.36 -16.26 8.25
N LYS A 110 8.50 -16.31 7.56
CA LYS A 110 9.77 -16.74 8.16
C LYS A 110 10.81 -15.64 8.22
N ARG A 111 10.46 -14.43 7.80
CA ARG A 111 11.41 -13.30 7.72
C ARG A 111 11.70 -12.70 9.09
N ILE A 112 10.71 -12.75 9.99
CA ILE A 112 10.79 -12.31 11.38
C ILE A 112 10.34 -13.46 12.27
N GLN A 113 11.04 -13.67 13.38
CA GLN A 113 10.70 -14.74 14.33
C GLN A 113 9.77 -14.22 15.41
N TYR A 114 8.49 -14.50 15.26
CA TYR A 114 7.46 -14.12 16.24
C TYR A 114 7.06 -15.27 17.19
N GLY A 115 7.73 -16.43 17.12
CA GLY A 115 7.34 -17.60 17.87
C GLY A 115 6.10 -18.33 17.33
N PRO A 116 5.22 -18.86 18.20
CA PRO A 116 4.03 -19.60 17.79
C PRO A 116 3.08 -18.77 16.95
N VAL A 117 2.26 -19.46 16.13
CA VAL A 117 1.22 -18.79 15.34
C VAL A 117 0.24 -18.10 16.26
N ASN A 118 -0.06 -16.85 15.98
CA ASN A 118 -0.97 -16.00 16.71
C ASN A 118 -1.70 -15.01 15.79
N TYR A 119 -2.64 -14.26 16.35
CA TYR A 119 -3.48 -13.30 15.65
C TYR A 119 -3.57 -11.98 16.41
N LYS A 120 -3.45 -10.85 15.73
CA LYS A 120 -3.64 -9.51 16.27
C LYS A 120 -4.65 -8.74 15.44
N ILE A 121 -5.56 -8.03 16.11
CA ILE A 121 -6.57 -7.18 15.49
C ILE A 121 -5.90 -5.87 15.07
N ILE A 122 -6.14 -5.47 13.83
CA ILE A 122 -5.63 -4.21 13.27
C ILE A 122 -6.74 -3.17 13.04
N ASP A 123 -7.96 -3.61 12.74
CA ASP A 123 -9.12 -2.75 12.56
C ASP A 123 -10.44 -3.52 12.77
N ILE A 124 -11.53 -2.77 12.99
CA ILE A 124 -12.88 -3.29 13.12
C ILE A 124 -13.83 -2.45 12.26
N ALA A 125 -14.81 -3.12 11.65
CA ALA A 125 -15.97 -2.47 11.07
C ALA A 125 -17.24 -3.05 11.68
N VAL A 126 -18.15 -2.17 12.09
CA VAL A 126 -19.46 -2.50 12.63
C VAL A 126 -20.52 -2.04 11.63
N ASP A 127 -21.40 -2.93 11.23
CA ASP A 127 -22.51 -2.66 10.30
C ASP A 127 -22.03 -1.96 9.00
N GLY A 128 -20.84 -2.36 8.53
CA GLY A 128 -20.23 -1.85 7.31
C GLY A 128 -19.41 -0.56 7.49
N SER A 129 -19.38 0.03 8.67
CA SER A 129 -18.64 1.27 8.97
C SER A 129 -17.37 0.97 9.76
N MET A 130 -16.22 1.46 9.26
CA MET A 130 -14.95 1.35 9.99
C MET A 130 -15.02 2.12 11.31
N MET A 131 -14.41 1.57 12.33
CA MET A 131 -14.17 2.25 13.61
C MET A 131 -12.82 2.96 13.58
N SER A 132 -12.65 4.01 14.41
CA SER A 132 -11.33 4.56 14.66
C SER A 132 -10.48 3.60 15.50
N PRO A 133 -9.14 3.67 15.45
CA PRO A 133 -8.28 2.92 16.36
C PRO A 133 -8.62 3.17 17.84
N GLU A 134 -8.93 4.41 18.23
CA GLU A 134 -9.37 4.75 19.60
C GLU A 134 -10.63 4.00 20.01
N GLN A 135 -11.64 3.94 19.13
CA GLN A 135 -12.87 3.19 19.40
C GLN A 135 -12.62 1.67 19.48
N ARG A 136 -11.76 1.13 18.60
CA ARG A 136 -11.36 -0.27 18.67
C ARG A 136 -10.73 -0.59 20.01
N ASP A 137 -9.79 0.23 20.47
CA ASP A 137 -9.05 0.00 21.71
C ASP A 137 -9.92 0.07 22.96
N LEU A 138 -11.01 0.85 22.91
CA LEU A 138 -12.01 0.86 23.98
C LEU A 138 -12.83 -0.43 24.06
N LEU A 139 -12.99 -1.14 22.93
CA LEU A 139 -13.83 -2.35 22.86
C LEU A 139 -13.05 -3.63 22.99
N ILE A 140 -11.81 -3.65 22.51
CA ILE A 140 -10.98 -4.86 22.43
C ILE A 140 -9.86 -4.76 23.47
N PRO A 141 -9.67 -5.79 24.31
CA PRO A 141 -8.54 -5.86 25.22
C PRO A 141 -7.18 -5.78 24.48
N ASP A 142 -6.20 -5.12 25.12
CA ASP A 142 -4.86 -4.88 24.55
C ASP A 142 -4.16 -6.15 24.07
N GLU A 143 -4.41 -7.27 24.74
CA GLU A 143 -3.83 -8.57 24.40
C GLU A 143 -4.20 -9.05 22.99
N TYR A 144 -5.32 -8.58 22.43
CA TYR A 144 -5.75 -8.91 21.06
C TYR A 144 -5.43 -7.83 20.05
N ASN A 145 -5.23 -6.59 20.51
CA ASN A 145 -4.94 -5.46 19.64
C ASN A 145 -3.49 -5.49 19.12
N ILE A 146 -3.32 -4.88 17.97
CA ILE A 146 -1.97 -4.56 17.45
C ILE A 146 -1.26 -3.60 18.41
N GLU A 147 0.05 -3.77 18.55
CA GLU A 147 0.90 -2.91 19.38
C GLU A 147 0.97 -1.49 18.80
N HIS A 148 0.82 -0.50 19.68
CA HIS A 148 1.06 0.90 19.37
C HIS A 148 2.45 1.32 19.84
N PHE A 149 3.23 1.91 18.96
CA PHE A 149 4.54 2.47 19.30
C PHE A 149 4.46 3.94 19.69
N LEU A 150 3.52 4.69 19.12
CA LEU A 150 3.39 6.13 19.34
C LEU A 150 1.96 6.58 19.08
N ILE A 151 1.44 7.48 19.91
CA ILE A 151 0.29 8.33 19.60
C ILE A 151 0.78 9.78 19.64
N THR A 152 0.48 10.56 18.60
CA THR A 152 0.97 11.92 18.43
C THR A 152 -0.08 12.82 17.80
N ASP A 153 0.13 14.12 17.89
CA ASP A 153 -0.79 15.16 17.45
C ASP A 153 -0.72 15.49 15.96
N THR A 154 0.36 15.09 15.26
CA THR A 154 0.53 15.42 13.84
C THR A 154 1.01 14.22 13.01
N LEU A 155 0.66 14.23 11.72
CA LEU A 155 1.13 13.22 10.77
C LEU A 155 2.66 13.28 10.60
N GLU A 156 3.23 14.48 10.60
CA GLU A 156 4.67 14.70 10.44
C GLU A 156 5.45 13.95 11.53
N LYS A 157 5.07 14.12 12.79
CA LYS A 157 5.69 13.41 13.92
C LYS A 157 5.53 11.89 13.79
N ALA A 158 4.37 11.42 13.33
CA ALA A 158 4.15 10.00 13.10
C ALA A 158 5.04 9.47 11.95
N LEU A 159 5.26 10.25 10.90
CA LEU A 159 6.16 9.91 9.79
C LEU A 159 7.65 9.91 10.18
N GLU A 160 8.04 10.70 11.19
CA GLU A 160 9.41 10.75 11.73
C GLU A 160 9.74 9.53 12.61
N PHE A 161 8.76 8.73 13.03
CA PHE A 161 8.99 7.56 13.88
C PHE A 161 10.14 6.70 13.35
N ASP A 162 11.09 6.34 14.24
CA ASP A 162 12.23 5.48 13.88
C ASP A 162 11.79 4.02 13.78
N ILE A 163 11.84 3.49 12.57
CA ILE A 163 11.50 2.09 12.28
C ILE A 163 12.61 1.08 12.60
N ASN A 164 13.80 1.56 13.01
CA ASN A 164 14.88 0.70 13.51
C ASN A 164 14.65 0.38 15.00
N THR A 165 13.50 -0.17 15.29
CA THR A 165 13.06 -0.56 16.62
C THR A 165 12.68 -2.03 16.65
N SER A 166 12.62 -2.60 17.84
CA SER A 166 12.12 -3.95 18.11
C SER A 166 10.74 -3.91 18.73
N SER A 167 10.11 -5.06 18.84
CA SER A 167 8.81 -5.26 19.48
C SER A 167 8.88 -6.44 20.44
N ALA A 168 8.11 -6.39 21.52
CA ALA A 168 7.98 -7.51 22.45
C ALA A 168 7.40 -8.79 21.81
N LEU A 169 6.82 -8.67 20.61
CA LEU A 169 6.30 -9.80 19.85
C LEU A 169 7.38 -10.54 19.06
N ILE A 170 8.60 -9.98 18.96
CA ILE A 170 9.70 -10.51 18.14
C ILE A 170 10.71 -11.21 19.04
N GLU A 171 11.04 -12.45 18.69
CA GLU A 171 12.15 -13.19 19.30
C GLU A 171 13.49 -12.70 18.73
N ASN A 172 14.56 -12.81 19.50
CA ASN A 172 15.97 -12.58 19.07
C ASN A 172 16.33 -11.14 18.65
N ASP A 173 15.74 -10.12 19.24
CA ASP A 173 16.06 -8.69 18.99
C ASP A 173 16.04 -8.27 17.51
N ASP A 174 15.32 -9.01 16.66
CA ASP A 174 15.13 -8.61 15.28
C ASP A 174 14.33 -7.29 15.21
N LEU A 175 14.54 -6.54 14.12
CA LEU A 175 13.78 -5.32 13.87
C LEU A 175 12.41 -5.63 13.28
N ILE A 176 11.45 -4.75 13.54
CA ILE A 176 10.10 -4.81 12.96
C ILE A 176 10.14 -4.74 11.42
N GLU A 177 9.10 -5.27 10.74
CA GLU A 177 8.94 -5.08 9.29
C GLU A 177 8.76 -3.59 8.94
N GLY A 178 8.11 -2.85 9.80
CA GLY A 178 7.78 -1.45 9.66
C GLY A 178 6.61 -1.06 10.52
N VAL A 179 5.97 0.04 10.16
CA VAL A 179 4.80 0.56 10.87
C VAL A 179 3.65 0.90 9.93
N VAL A 180 2.45 0.94 10.48
CA VAL A 180 1.25 1.51 9.85
C VAL A 180 0.86 2.75 10.63
N ILE A 181 0.64 3.85 9.92
CA ILE A 181 0.27 5.16 10.48
C ILE A 181 -1.18 5.43 10.09
N LYS A 182 -2.03 5.72 11.09
CA LYS A 182 -3.46 5.96 10.92
C LYS A 182 -3.93 7.16 11.71
N PRO A 183 -5.02 7.84 11.31
CA PRO A 183 -5.72 8.75 12.21
C PRO A 183 -6.26 7.96 13.41
N PHE A 184 -5.99 8.45 14.63
CA PHE A 184 -6.31 7.72 15.85
C PHE A 184 -7.78 7.90 16.28
N SER A 185 -8.23 9.17 16.33
CA SER A 185 -9.53 9.50 16.94
C SER A 185 -10.70 9.57 15.94
N ILE A 186 -10.44 9.39 14.66
CA ILE A 186 -11.48 9.41 13.62
C ILE A 186 -11.48 8.14 12.79
N ALA A 187 -12.67 7.67 12.44
CA ALA A 187 -12.85 6.58 11.52
C ALA A 187 -12.50 7.02 10.09
N SER A 188 -11.49 6.40 9.49
CA SER A 188 -11.07 6.70 8.13
C SER A 188 -10.47 5.47 7.46
N ASN A 189 -10.56 5.43 6.15
CA ASN A 189 -9.83 4.43 5.33
C ASN A 189 -8.40 4.87 5.02
N PHE A 190 -7.97 6.03 5.51
CA PHE A 190 -6.62 6.51 5.32
C PHE A 190 -5.63 5.76 6.21
N ALA A 191 -4.68 5.11 5.59
CA ALA A 191 -3.58 4.45 6.29
C ALA A 191 -2.31 4.49 5.43
N LEU A 192 -1.17 4.74 6.06
CA LEU A 192 0.15 4.76 5.44
C LEU A 192 1.02 3.65 6.02
N LYS A 193 1.77 2.95 5.18
CA LYS A 193 2.79 1.99 5.62
C LYS A 193 4.19 2.55 5.39
N LYS A 194 5.04 2.45 6.41
CA LYS A 194 6.47 2.75 6.36
C LYS A 194 7.22 1.46 6.69
N LYS A 195 7.93 0.89 5.70
CA LYS A 195 8.66 -0.37 5.84
C LYS A 195 10.15 -0.11 6.04
N ALA A 196 10.81 -0.94 6.85
CA ALA A 196 12.26 -0.96 6.93
C ALA A 196 12.86 -1.39 5.58
N GLU A 197 14.04 -0.88 5.26
CA GLU A 197 14.70 -1.12 3.96
C GLU A 197 14.82 -2.61 3.62
N LYS A 198 15.12 -3.44 4.61
CA LYS A 198 15.21 -4.92 4.51
C LYS A 198 13.92 -5.55 3.95
N PHE A 199 12.76 -4.95 4.22
CA PHE A 199 11.43 -5.44 3.84
C PHE A 199 10.77 -4.62 2.74
N SER A 200 11.45 -3.60 2.23
CA SER A 200 10.94 -2.79 1.13
C SER A 200 10.79 -3.63 -0.13
N GLU A 201 9.58 -3.66 -0.69
CA GLU A 201 9.28 -4.30 -1.99
C GLU A 201 9.96 -3.56 -3.16
N ASN A 202 10.21 -2.30 -2.97
CA ASN A 202 11.14 -1.57 -3.78
C ASN A 202 12.54 -1.95 -3.27
N LYS A 203 13.28 -2.81 -4.01
CA LYS A 203 14.74 -2.70 -3.95
C LYS A 203 15.00 -1.20 -4.02
N PRO A 204 15.76 -0.61 -3.07
CA PRO A 204 16.15 0.78 -3.21
C PRO A 204 16.59 0.87 -4.65
N LYS A 205 15.90 1.69 -5.45
CA LYS A 205 16.48 2.12 -6.73
C LYS A 205 17.80 2.60 -6.23
N SER A 206 18.86 1.80 -6.45
CA SER A 206 20.23 2.11 -6.01
C SER A 206 20.29 3.60 -6.11
N LYS A 207 20.50 4.33 -4.99
CA LYS A 207 20.58 5.79 -5.02
C LYS A 207 21.20 6.01 -6.35
N LYS A 208 20.47 6.61 -7.33
CA LYS A 208 21.09 6.91 -8.57
C LYS A 208 22.30 7.65 -8.07
N ILE A 209 23.44 6.94 -7.95
CA ILE A 209 24.73 7.59 -8.03
C ILE A 209 24.43 8.41 -9.23
N ASN A 210 24.37 9.74 -9.08
CA ASN A 210 24.26 10.62 -10.22
C ASN A 210 25.44 10.17 -11.08
N LYS A 211 25.19 9.15 -11.91
CA LYS A 211 26.16 8.72 -12.89
C LYS A 211 26.13 9.92 -13.78
N GLU A 212 27.14 10.77 -13.67
CA GLU A 212 27.33 11.86 -14.59
C GLU A 212 27.59 11.18 -15.92
N TYR A 213 26.55 11.12 -16.70
CA TYR A 213 26.67 10.65 -18.08
C TYR A 213 27.52 11.66 -18.85
N SER A 214 28.24 11.18 -19.84
CA SER A 214 29.05 12.03 -20.71
C SER A 214 28.21 13.16 -21.31
N ILE A 215 28.86 14.25 -21.71
CA ILE A 215 28.21 15.37 -22.39
C ILE A 215 27.46 14.85 -23.62
N GLU A 216 28.07 13.95 -24.39
CA GLU A 216 27.50 13.32 -25.57
C GLU A 216 26.18 12.56 -25.27
N VAL A 217 26.16 11.75 -24.21
CA VAL A 217 24.94 11.01 -23.77
C VAL A 217 23.82 11.95 -23.35
N ASN A 218 24.16 13.06 -22.67
CA ASN A 218 23.18 14.08 -22.28
C ASN A 218 22.65 14.86 -23.49
N GLU A 219 23.50 15.18 -24.46
CA GLU A 219 23.09 15.83 -25.72
C GLU A 219 22.17 14.93 -26.54
N LEU A 220 22.47 13.63 -26.64
CA LEU A 220 21.60 12.66 -27.30
C LEU A 220 20.23 12.56 -26.63
N LYS A 221 20.21 12.54 -25.30
CA LYS A 221 18.96 12.55 -24.55
C LYS A 221 18.13 13.80 -24.84
N ASN A 222 18.73 14.98 -24.76
CA ASN A 222 18.07 16.25 -25.06
C ASN A 222 17.56 16.29 -26.51
N THR A 223 18.33 15.78 -27.44
CA THR A 223 17.95 15.67 -28.86
C THR A 223 16.73 14.76 -29.00
N PHE A 224 16.74 13.57 -28.37
CA PHE A 224 15.60 12.67 -28.40
C PHE A 224 14.36 13.28 -27.75
N GLU A 225 14.49 13.94 -26.60
CA GLU A 225 13.38 14.62 -25.93
C GLU A 225 12.78 15.74 -26.77
N SER A 226 13.59 16.45 -27.59
CA SER A 226 13.11 17.50 -28.49
C SER A 226 12.25 16.96 -29.65
N LEU A 227 12.41 15.69 -29.99
CA LEU A 227 11.56 15.02 -30.99
C LEU A 227 10.16 14.71 -30.46
N LEU A 228 9.97 14.69 -29.12
CA LEU A 228 8.71 14.39 -28.48
C LEU A 228 7.86 15.67 -28.31
N ASN A 229 7.36 16.18 -29.40
CA ASN A 229 6.61 17.44 -29.45
C ASN A 229 5.19 17.25 -30.02
N GLU A 230 4.39 18.32 -29.94
CA GLU A 230 3.00 18.31 -30.37
C GLU A 230 2.83 18.00 -31.87
N ASN A 231 3.73 18.48 -32.74
CA ASN A 231 3.67 18.20 -34.19
C ASN A 231 3.83 16.71 -34.47
N ARG A 232 4.72 16.03 -33.74
CA ARG A 232 4.86 14.57 -33.83
C ARG A 232 3.60 13.84 -33.34
N LEU A 233 3.00 14.28 -32.24
CA LEU A 233 1.74 13.74 -31.78
C LEU A 233 0.63 13.86 -32.81
N LEU A 234 0.49 15.03 -33.46
CA LEU A 234 -0.47 15.26 -34.53
C LEU A 234 -0.20 14.38 -35.73
N SER A 235 1.07 14.15 -36.08
CA SER A 235 1.45 13.19 -37.14
C SER A 235 0.99 11.77 -36.79
N VAL A 236 1.20 11.34 -35.57
CA VAL A 236 0.74 10.02 -35.09
C VAL A 236 -0.78 9.93 -35.14
N PHE A 237 -1.50 10.99 -34.77
CA PHE A 237 -2.96 11.04 -34.86
C PHE A 237 -3.46 10.95 -36.28
N SER A 238 -2.81 11.62 -37.23
CA SER A 238 -3.19 11.56 -38.64
C SER A 238 -3.09 10.16 -39.25
N GLN A 239 -2.19 9.32 -38.71
CA GLN A 239 -1.98 7.95 -39.16
C GLN A 239 -2.82 6.91 -38.43
N ASN A 240 -3.16 7.16 -37.14
CA ASN A 240 -3.74 6.16 -36.25
C ASN A 240 -5.10 6.56 -35.68
N GLY A 241 -5.64 7.74 -36.04
CA GLY A 241 -6.80 8.37 -35.39
C GLY A 241 -6.44 9.16 -34.16
N GLU A 242 -7.34 10.01 -33.68
CA GLU A 242 -7.20 10.74 -32.43
C GLU A 242 -7.47 9.84 -31.23
N ILE A 243 -7.02 10.30 -30.05
CA ILE A 243 -7.24 9.56 -28.81
C ILE A 243 -8.65 9.84 -28.30
N ASP A 244 -9.47 8.79 -28.13
CA ASP A 244 -10.87 8.92 -27.70
C ASP A 244 -11.05 8.62 -26.21
N GLN A 245 -10.15 7.89 -25.57
CA GLN A 245 -10.30 7.42 -24.21
C GLN A 245 -8.97 7.42 -23.44
N ALA A 246 -9.03 7.74 -22.15
CA ALA A 246 -7.87 7.70 -21.26
C ALA A 246 -7.19 6.31 -21.17
N SER A 247 -7.93 5.22 -21.43
CA SER A 247 -7.39 3.87 -21.53
C SER A 247 -6.34 3.71 -22.64
N ASP A 248 -6.40 4.53 -23.69
CA ASP A 248 -5.55 4.44 -24.87
C ASP A 248 -4.23 5.22 -24.72
N ILE A 249 -4.06 5.99 -23.65
CA ILE A 249 -2.84 6.78 -23.39
C ILE A 249 -1.57 5.91 -23.56
N GLY A 250 -1.58 4.69 -23.01
CA GLY A 250 -0.43 3.77 -23.12
C GLY A 250 -0.09 3.38 -24.55
N LYS A 251 -1.10 3.18 -25.40
CA LYS A 251 -0.96 2.89 -26.84
C LYS A 251 -0.32 4.08 -27.55
N TYR A 252 -0.83 5.29 -27.32
CA TYR A 252 -0.33 6.49 -28.00
C TYR A 252 1.07 6.89 -27.52
N ILE A 253 1.41 6.71 -26.24
CA ILE A 253 2.80 6.87 -25.77
C ILE A 253 3.74 5.97 -26.58
N LYS A 254 3.38 4.70 -26.78
CA LYS A 254 4.20 3.77 -27.57
C LYS A 254 4.33 4.21 -29.02
N LEU A 255 3.24 4.60 -29.67
CA LEU A 255 3.24 5.06 -31.07
C LEU A 255 4.14 6.29 -31.27
N VAL A 256 4.05 7.29 -30.38
CA VAL A 256 4.88 8.50 -30.44
C VAL A 256 6.35 8.17 -30.20
N LEU A 257 6.65 7.24 -29.28
CA LEU A 257 8.03 6.81 -29.03
C LEU A 257 8.62 6.02 -30.21
N ASP A 258 7.85 5.13 -30.81
CA ASP A 258 8.31 4.32 -31.94
C ASP A 258 8.54 5.19 -33.16
N ASP A 259 7.67 6.17 -33.45
CA ASP A 259 7.83 7.16 -34.51
C ASP A 259 9.06 8.07 -34.24
N ALA A 260 9.25 8.55 -33.02
CA ALA A 260 10.43 9.35 -32.66
C ALA A 260 11.74 8.58 -32.79
N LYS A 261 11.75 7.29 -32.45
CA LYS A 261 12.93 6.44 -32.62
C LYS A 261 13.28 6.19 -34.08
N GLY A 262 12.29 6.18 -34.97
CA GLY A 262 12.51 6.02 -36.39
C GLY A 262 13.30 7.19 -36.99
N ASP A 263 13.11 8.41 -36.47
CA ASP A 263 13.79 9.63 -36.92
C ASP A 263 15.05 9.96 -36.11
N PHE A 264 15.30 9.23 -35.04
CA PHE A 264 16.42 9.49 -34.12
C PHE A 264 17.69 8.78 -34.62
N ASP A 265 18.66 9.58 -35.12
CA ASP A 265 19.96 9.08 -35.54
C ASP A 265 20.82 8.67 -34.34
N HIS A 266 20.65 7.45 -33.92
CA HIS A 266 21.32 6.86 -32.77
C HIS A 266 21.69 5.41 -33.04
N ASN A 267 22.98 5.09 -32.88
CA ASN A 267 23.45 3.72 -32.96
C ASN A 267 23.64 3.15 -31.54
N PRO A 268 22.73 2.26 -31.05
CA PRO A 268 22.82 1.71 -29.71
C PRO A 268 24.12 0.96 -29.41
N SER A 269 24.81 0.46 -30.43
CA SER A 269 26.06 -0.29 -30.26
C SER A 269 27.24 0.57 -29.79
N ASN A 270 27.12 1.89 -29.89
CA ASN A 270 28.18 2.83 -29.49
C ASN A 270 28.11 3.15 -27.96
N PHE A 271 27.09 2.69 -27.26
CA PHE A 271 26.78 3.07 -25.89
C PHE A 271 26.54 1.84 -25.00
N GLU A 272 26.83 1.97 -23.71
CA GLU A 272 26.50 0.93 -22.73
C GLU A 272 24.97 0.77 -22.57
N GLN A 273 24.53 -0.37 -22.07
CA GLN A 273 23.10 -0.68 -21.93
C GLN A 273 22.37 0.32 -21.02
N ASP A 274 23.02 0.82 -19.98
CA ASP A 274 22.45 1.81 -19.07
C ASP A 274 22.42 3.22 -19.67
N GLU A 275 23.39 3.59 -20.50
CA GLU A 275 23.39 4.85 -21.28
C GLU A 275 22.25 4.87 -22.29
N ASN A 276 22.07 3.80 -23.05
CA ASN A 276 20.92 3.64 -23.96
C ASN A 276 19.60 3.74 -23.21
N ARG A 277 19.51 3.11 -22.03
CA ARG A 277 18.32 3.18 -21.17
C ARG A 277 18.08 4.59 -20.62
N TYR A 278 19.14 5.35 -20.35
CA TYR A 278 19.05 6.73 -19.88
C TYR A 278 18.56 7.67 -20.99
N ILE A 279 19.07 7.57 -22.20
CA ILE A 279 18.66 8.39 -23.36
C ILE A 279 17.14 8.34 -23.56
N PHE A 280 16.53 7.15 -23.47
CA PHE A 280 15.09 6.97 -23.65
C PHE A 280 14.26 7.07 -22.37
N SER A 281 14.87 7.44 -21.23
CA SER A 281 14.17 7.52 -19.94
C SER A 281 13.40 8.83 -19.77
N GLY A 282 12.31 8.81 -19.00
CA GLY A 282 11.58 10.03 -18.64
C GLY A 282 10.60 10.56 -19.68
N THR A 283 10.54 9.97 -20.84
CA THR A 283 9.73 10.39 -22.00
C THR A 283 8.23 10.50 -21.72
N GLY A 284 7.69 9.66 -20.83
CA GLY A 284 6.30 9.77 -20.40
C GLY A 284 5.95 11.11 -19.75
N LYS A 285 6.91 11.79 -19.13
CA LYS A 285 6.69 13.11 -18.52
C LYS A 285 6.47 14.20 -19.59
N ILE A 286 6.91 13.97 -20.81
CA ILE A 286 6.77 14.88 -21.95
C ILE A 286 5.48 14.55 -22.71
N ILE A 287 5.27 13.26 -23.03
CA ILE A 287 4.18 12.83 -23.91
C ILE A 287 2.82 12.88 -23.21
N VAL A 288 2.72 12.48 -21.94
CA VAL A 288 1.44 12.43 -21.22
C VAL A 288 0.76 13.81 -21.15
N PRO A 289 1.43 14.91 -20.80
CA PRO A 289 0.80 16.23 -20.81
C PRO A 289 0.32 16.67 -22.20
N LEU A 290 1.02 16.25 -23.28
CA LEU A 290 0.58 16.53 -24.65
C LEU A 290 -0.70 15.76 -24.98
N LEU A 291 -0.78 14.48 -24.64
CA LEU A 291 -1.98 13.66 -24.87
C LEU A 291 -3.20 14.18 -24.11
N HIS A 292 -3.01 14.68 -22.89
CA HIS A 292 -4.12 15.22 -22.09
C HIS A 292 -4.77 16.49 -22.67
N LYS A 293 -4.17 17.13 -23.66
CA LYS A 293 -4.80 18.25 -24.35
C LYS A 293 -5.90 17.81 -25.33
N TYR A 294 -5.91 16.53 -25.69
CA TYR A 294 -6.78 15.94 -26.71
C TYR A 294 -7.76 14.91 -26.14
N LEU A 295 -7.84 14.79 -24.81
CA LEU A 295 -8.81 14.02 -24.05
C LEU A 295 -9.84 14.94 -23.41
#